data_b42e0b6b7d8be3dd5c76345d5d0b959a
#
_entry.id   b42e0b6b7d8be3dd5c76345d5d0b959a
#
_cell.length_a   1.000
_cell.length_b   1.000
_cell.length_c   1.000
_cell.angle_alpha   90.00
_cell.angle_beta   90.00
_cell.angle_gamma   90.00
#
_symmetry.space_group_name_H-M   'P 1'
#
loop_
_entity.id
_entity.type
_entity.pdbx_description
1 polymer ?
#
loop_
_entity_poly.entity_id
_entity_poly.type
_entity_poly.pdbx_seq_one_letter_code
_entity_poly.pdbx_strand_id
1 'polypeptide(L)'
;MENSASNPSITQALQAQAIQLLPIITQELAAQHFSEIVHQRIAQQSTEQTQDAKTQHIDNTYFQGLTRAQHPQFGSVMIKWQLSDGAYPIAADLTHEADILAAVNASSKIKDNAIAPPLLAHHCVDVQILEQLQHLVIVVMPYYPNGSLASQLTASKHLSLIASQKHHFIMKSAHLIANLHQAGWLHNDIKPSNILIKGSDDEWPADTMSNDLAPRLLLTDFALSQRMTVANSQPNIAGTPAYLAPERWQGQGVTVQSDIYAFGIMMVEILTGKRPFQVSADSHDKSKAWAMQHCQQPIPTLSSEYSHYQYMVDKALAKREERRYQKMDKILIDLKLLENS
;
A
#
# COMPACT_ATOMS: atom_id res chain seq x y z
N MET A 1 24.86 -5.56 12.00
CA MET A 1 24.54 -4.41 12.88
C MET A 1 25.18 -3.20 12.26
N GLU A 2 24.40 -2.37 11.59
CA GLU A 2 24.74 -0.96 11.41
C GLU A 2 23.51 -0.29 10.83
N ASN A 3 23.05 0.69 11.57
CA ASN A 3 21.87 1.49 11.30
C ASN A 3 22.01 2.21 9.96
N SER A 4 20.94 2.20 9.15
CA SER A 4 20.77 3.17 8.08
C SER A 4 20.86 4.57 8.69
N ALA A 5 22.00 5.21 8.56
CA ALA A 5 22.19 6.60 8.91
C ALA A 5 21.36 7.44 7.92
N SER A 6 20.08 7.64 8.23
CA SER A 6 19.30 8.77 7.74
C SER A 6 20.07 10.03 8.12
N ASN A 7 20.28 10.92 7.18
CA ASN A 7 21.06 12.15 7.36
C ASN A 7 20.57 12.84 8.65
N PRO A 8 21.39 13.00 9.70
CA PRO A 8 20.93 13.43 11.02
C PRO A 8 20.25 14.81 11.00
N SER A 9 20.58 15.64 10.01
CA SER A 9 19.96 16.96 9.82
C SER A 9 18.49 16.87 9.37
N ILE A 10 18.13 15.92 8.49
CA ILE A 10 16.75 15.75 8.00
C ILE A 10 15.86 15.17 9.13
N THR A 11 16.39 14.22 9.89
CA THR A 11 15.65 13.64 11.02
C THR A 11 15.40 14.67 12.12
N GLN A 12 16.36 15.56 12.41
CA GLN A 12 16.20 16.63 13.39
C GLN A 12 15.20 17.69 12.93
N ALA A 13 15.23 18.08 11.65
CA ALA A 13 14.27 19.02 11.07
C ALA A 13 12.84 18.46 11.14
N LEU A 14 12.63 17.19 10.77
CA LEU A 14 11.33 16.53 10.85
C LEU A 14 10.83 16.41 12.29
N GLN A 15 11.71 16.14 13.25
CA GLN A 15 11.37 16.13 14.67
C GLN A 15 10.94 17.50 15.19
N ALA A 16 11.67 18.55 14.81
CA ALA A 16 11.32 19.93 15.19
C ALA A 16 9.94 20.34 14.64
N GLN A 17 9.65 19.99 13.37
CA GLN A 17 8.35 20.25 12.75
C GLN A 17 7.24 19.42 13.40
N ALA A 18 7.48 18.14 13.70
CA ALA A 18 6.52 17.30 14.39
C ALA A 18 6.10 17.87 15.76
N ILE A 19 7.05 18.44 16.51
CA ILE A 19 6.77 19.11 17.81
C ILE A 19 5.80 20.27 17.63
N GLN A 20 5.83 20.97 16.52
CA GLN A 20 4.94 22.12 16.25
C GLN A 20 3.58 21.68 15.70
N LEU A 21 3.56 20.66 14.82
CA LEU A 21 2.34 20.24 14.10
C LEU A 21 1.45 19.31 14.92
N LEU A 22 2.03 18.32 15.62
CA LEU A 22 1.25 17.28 16.28
C LEU A 22 0.32 17.81 17.39
N PRO A 23 0.67 18.83 18.21
CA PRO A 23 -0.26 19.40 19.17
C PRO A 23 -1.51 20.00 18.53
N ILE A 24 -1.36 20.67 17.37
CA ILE A 24 -2.48 21.28 16.64
C ILE A 24 -3.38 20.20 16.05
N ILE A 25 -2.81 19.18 15.43
CA ILE A 25 -3.55 18.04 14.91
C ILE A 25 -4.27 17.31 16.05
N THR A 26 -3.62 17.14 17.20
CA THR A 26 -4.24 16.54 18.39
C THR A 26 -5.45 17.36 18.86
N GLN A 27 -5.33 18.69 18.89
CA GLN A 27 -6.41 19.59 19.28
C GLN A 27 -7.60 19.50 18.33
N GLU A 28 -7.35 19.48 17.01
CA GLU A 28 -8.40 19.34 16.00
C GLU A 28 -9.10 17.99 16.08
N LEU A 29 -8.36 16.91 16.30
CA LEU A 29 -8.94 15.58 16.50
C LEU A 29 -9.77 15.54 17.80
N ALA A 30 -9.29 16.14 18.88
CA ALA A 30 -10.04 16.22 20.14
C ALA A 30 -11.33 17.03 19.99
N ALA A 31 -11.32 18.13 19.21
CA ALA A 31 -12.52 18.91 18.89
C ALA A 31 -13.58 18.11 18.12
N GLN A 32 -13.16 17.07 17.39
CA GLN A 32 -14.02 16.12 16.68
C GLN A 32 -14.36 14.87 17.52
N HIS A 33 -14.20 14.94 18.84
CA HIS A 33 -14.52 13.89 19.81
C HIS A 33 -13.60 12.65 19.78
N PHE A 34 -12.43 12.73 19.14
CA PHE A 34 -11.42 11.68 19.26
C PHE A 34 -10.67 11.78 20.60
N SER A 35 -10.43 10.63 21.22
CA SER A 35 -9.69 10.47 22.48
C SER A 35 -8.61 9.39 22.33
N GLU A 36 -7.77 9.19 23.34
CA GLU A 36 -6.65 8.23 23.32
C GLU A 36 -5.79 8.37 22.04
N ILE A 37 -5.49 9.60 21.66
CA ILE A 37 -4.82 9.96 20.42
C ILE A 37 -3.34 9.56 20.49
N VAL A 38 -2.93 8.65 19.63
CA VAL A 38 -1.54 8.15 19.52
C VAL A 38 -1.05 8.31 18.08
N HIS A 39 -0.17 9.29 17.85
CA HIS A 39 0.49 9.46 16.56
C HIS A 39 1.50 8.35 16.34
N GLN A 40 1.30 7.56 15.28
CA GLN A 40 2.15 6.40 14.96
C GLN A 40 3.23 6.73 13.94
N ARG A 41 2.92 7.64 13.01
CA ARG A 41 3.81 8.00 11.91
C ARG A 41 3.55 9.43 11.48
N ILE A 42 4.64 10.13 11.14
CA ILE A 42 4.62 11.39 10.40
C ILE A 42 5.67 11.32 9.30
N ALA A 43 5.35 11.86 8.12
CA ALA A 43 6.26 11.97 7.00
C ALA A 43 6.07 13.32 6.32
N GLN A 44 7.16 13.94 5.91
CA GLN A 44 7.18 15.08 5.03
C GLN A 44 7.33 14.58 3.59
N GLN A 45 6.53 15.13 2.70
CA GLN A 45 6.57 14.84 1.27
C GLN A 45 6.80 16.14 0.51
N SER A 46 7.52 16.07 -0.60
CA SER A 46 7.67 17.17 -1.54
C SER A 46 7.24 16.71 -2.93
N THR A 47 6.48 17.54 -3.64
CA THR A 47 6.17 17.31 -5.04
C THR A 47 7.08 18.17 -5.89
N GLU A 48 8.04 17.55 -6.58
CA GLU A 48 8.78 18.21 -7.66
C GLU A 48 7.88 18.24 -8.90
N GLN A 49 7.34 19.40 -9.25
CA GLN A 49 6.75 19.61 -10.56
C GLN A 49 7.79 20.25 -11.47
N THR A 50 8.30 19.51 -12.44
CA THR A 50 9.01 20.06 -13.59
C THR A 50 7.99 20.75 -14.50
N GLN A 51 7.78 22.04 -14.28
CA GLN A 51 7.18 22.92 -15.29
C GLN A 51 8.30 23.53 -16.13
N ASP A 52 7.99 23.74 -17.43
CA ASP A 52 8.90 24.24 -18.46
C ASP A 52 9.89 25.32 -17.98
N ALA A 53 11.07 25.32 -18.57
CA ALA A 53 12.33 26.01 -18.24
C ALA A 53 12.29 27.56 -18.00
N LYS A 54 11.16 28.14 -17.59
CA LYS A 54 11.02 29.56 -17.30
C LYS A 54 10.24 29.94 -16.03
N THR A 55 9.78 28.98 -15.24
CA THR A 55 8.99 29.26 -14.02
C THR A 55 9.71 28.73 -12.78
N GLN A 56 9.68 29.51 -11.71
CA GLN A 56 10.30 29.21 -10.41
C GLN A 56 9.92 27.80 -9.92
N HIS A 57 10.92 27.06 -9.42
CA HIS A 57 10.70 25.82 -8.68
C HIS A 57 9.88 26.15 -7.43
N ILE A 58 8.64 25.69 -7.39
CA ILE A 58 7.81 25.75 -6.19
C ILE A 58 7.85 24.35 -5.56
N ASP A 59 8.65 24.20 -4.52
CA ASP A 59 8.66 23.01 -3.68
C ASP A 59 7.41 23.01 -2.80
N ASN A 60 6.36 22.32 -3.21
CA ASN A 60 5.20 22.10 -2.38
C ASN A 60 5.49 20.99 -1.38
N THR A 61 5.74 21.39 -0.17
CA THR A 61 5.93 20.48 0.95
C THR A 61 4.60 20.27 1.69
N TYR A 62 4.23 19.03 1.92
CA TYR A 62 3.08 18.65 2.74
C TYR A 62 3.45 17.57 3.75
N PHE A 63 2.67 17.47 4.81
CA PHE A 63 2.84 16.47 5.84
C PHE A 63 1.72 15.46 5.80
N GLN A 64 2.06 14.20 6.00
CA GLN A 64 1.10 13.11 6.17
C GLN A 64 1.38 12.34 7.44
N GLY A 65 0.34 11.86 8.09
CA GLY A 65 0.50 11.04 9.29
C GLY A 65 -0.56 9.98 9.45
N LEU A 66 -0.23 9.03 10.34
CA LEU A 66 -1.14 8.01 10.82
C LEU A 66 -1.29 8.17 12.33
N THR A 67 -2.53 8.15 12.81
CA THR A 67 -2.88 8.34 14.21
C THR A 67 -3.93 7.32 14.60
N ARG A 68 -3.67 6.57 15.68
CA ARG A 68 -4.69 5.73 16.30
C ARG A 68 -5.44 6.57 17.35
N ALA A 69 -6.75 6.37 17.42
CA ALA A 69 -7.59 7.05 18.41
C ALA A 69 -8.82 6.21 18.76
N GLN A 70 -9.57 6.67 19.77
CA GLN A 70 -10.91 6.18 20.11
C GLN A 70 -11.95 7.24 19.77
N HIS A 71 -13.11 6.81 19.30
CA HIS A 71 -14.24 7.70 19.03
C HIS A 71 -15.53 7.10 19.60
N PRO A 72 -16.42 7.88 20.25
CA PRO A 72 -17.63 7.36 20.90
C PRO A 72 -18.56 6.57 19.97
N GLN A 73 -18.66 6.98 18.70
CA GLN A 73 -19.53 6.35 17.70
C GLN A 73 -18.81 5.23 16.91
N PHE A 74 -17.51 5.37 16.64
CA PHE A 74 -16.79 4.49 15.72
C PHE A 74 -15.92 3.45 16.45
N GLY A 75 -15.70 3.58 17.77
CA GLY A 75 -14.77 2.74 18.52
C GLY A 75 -13.31 3.05 18.20
N SER A 76 -12.48 2.02 18.16
CA SER A 76 -11.06 2.14 17.80
C SER A 76 -10.90 2.46 16.30
N VAL A 77 -10.19 3.55 16.00
CA VAL A 77 -10.00 4.05 14.64
C VAL A 77 -8.54 4.25 14.29
N MET A 78 -8.25 4.15 13.01
CA MET A 78 -7.04 4.65 12.37
C MET A 78 -7.38 5.89 11.56
N ILE A 79 -6.68 6.97 11.83
CA ILE A 79 -6.83 8.25 11.18
C ILE A 79 -5.62 8.48 10.29
N LYS A 80 -5.84 8.64 8.98
CA LYS A 80 -4.84 9.16 8.04
C LYS A 80 -5.11 10.64 7.87
N TRP A 81 -4.10 11.47 7.99
CA TRP A 81 -4.25 12.91 7.83
C TRP A 81 -3.16 13.49 6.93
N GLN A 82 -3.49 14.58 6.26
CA GLN A 82 -2.62 15.33 5.38
C GLN A 82 -2.79 16.82 5.67
N LEU A 83 -1.65 17.49 5.81
CA LEU A 83 -1.57 18.93 6.05
C LEU A 83 -0.77 19.59 4.96
N SER A 84 -1.35 20.60 4.30
CA SER A 84 -0.76 21.35 3.19
C SER A 84 -1.14 22.83 3.24
N ASP A 85 -0.41 23.66 2.54
CA ASP A 85 -0.72 25.11 2.41
C ASP A 85 -1.91 25.40 1.50
N GLY A 86 -2.49 24.39 0.85
CA GLY A 86 -3.66 24.53 -0.01
C GLY A 86 -3.41 25.25 -1.34
N ALA A 87 -2.20 25.72 -1.58
CA ALA A 87 -1.89 26.60 -2.73
C ALA A 87 -1.92 25.85 -4.09
N TYR A 88 -1.76 24.52 -4.08
CA TYR A 88 -1.69 23.73 -5.32
C TYR A 88 -2.27 22.33 -5.15
N PRO A 89 -2.81 21.70 -6.24
CA PRO A 89 -3.26 20.33 -6.20
C PRO A 89 -2.07 19.39 -5.92
N ILE A 90 -2.21 18.55 -4.88
CA ILE A 90 -1.22 17.57 -4.47
C ILE A 90 -1.46 16.30 -5.29
N ALA A 91 -0.39 15.73 -5.88
CA ALA A 91 -0.50 14.53 -6.72
C ALA A 91 -1.02 13.28 -5.98
N ALA A 92 -0.92 13.27 -4.65
CA ALA A 92 -1.43 12.22 -3.76
C ALA A 92 -2.36 12.86 -2.71
N ASP A 93 -3.44 13.50 -3.17
CA ASP A 93 -4.43 14.14 -2.30
C ASP A 93 -5.21 13.09 -1.52
N LEU A 94 -5.25 13.25 -0.22
CA LEU A 94 -5.99 12.36 0.69
C LEU A 94 -7.52 12.42 0.43
N THR A 95 -8.02 13.53 -0.11
CA THR A 95 -9.42 13.64 -0.56
C THR A 95 -9.71 12.66 -1.70
N HIS A 96 -8.80 12.58 -2.68
CA HIS A 96 -8.91 11.61 -3.77
C HIS A 96 -8.90 10.16 -3.25
N GLU A 97 -8.05 9.86 -2.27
CA GLU A 97 -8.02 8.55 -1.63
C GLU A 97 -9.35 8.24 -0.92
N ALA A 98 -9.95 9.20 -0.23
CA ALA A 98 -11.26 9.04 0.42
C ALA A 98 -12.37 8.74 -0.60
N ASP A 99 -12.39 9.45 -1.73
CA ASP A 99 -13.35 9.25 -2.82
C ASP A 99 -13.24 7.84 -3.43
N ILE A 100 -12.02 7.37 -3.66
CA ILE A 100 -11.77 6.02 -4.18
C ILE A 100 -12.22 4.97 -3.15
N LEU A 101 -11.87 5.15 -1.88
CA LEU A 101 -12.24 4.24 -0.79
C LEU A 101 -13.77 4.08 -0.71
N ALA A 102 -14.51 5.19 -0.80
CA ALA A 102 -15.97 5.18 -0.84
C ALA A 102 -16.49 4.46 -2.10
N ALA A 103 -15.93 4.76 -3.28
CA ALA A 103 -16.37 4.20 -4.56
C ALA A 103 -16.11 2.69 -4.68
N VAL A 104 -14.95 2.21 -4.19
CA VAL A 104 -14.59 0.80 -4.20
C VAL A 104 -15.54 -0.01 -3.31
N ASN A 105 -15.87 0.50 -2.13
CA ASN A 105 -16.80 -0.16 -1.21
C ASN A 105 -18.25 -0.11 -1.72
N ALA A 106 -18.70 0.97 -2.38
CA ALA A 106 -20.02 1.06 -2.98
C ALA A 106 -20.19 0.08 -4.16
N SER A 107 -19.13 -0.27 -4.87
CA SER A 107 -19.15 -1.22 -5.98
C SER A 107 -19.28 -2.67 -5.52
N SER A 108 -18.97 -2.97 -4.27
CA SER A 108 -19.11 -4.30 -3.67
C SER A 108 -20.57 -4.56 -3.31
N LYS A 109 -21.31 -5.26 -4.19
CA LYS A 109 -22.73 -5.60 -4.00
C LYS A 109 -23.00 -6.58 -2.85
N ILE A 110 -21.96 -7.17 -2.27
CA ILE A 110 -22.06 -8.19 -1.22
C ILE A 110 -21.29 -7.67 0.00
N LYS A 111 -21.99 -7.44 1.13
CA LYS A 111 -21.39 -6.97 2.40
C LYS A 111 -20.21 -7.83 2.90
N ASP A 112 -20.18 -9.10 2.49
CA ASP A 112 -19.11 -10.04 2.87
C ASP A 112 -17.86 -9.98 1.99
N ASN A 113 -17.87 -9.26 0.87
CA ASN A 113 -16.76 -9.10 -0.07
C ASN A 113 -16.20 -7.67 -0.08
N ALA A 114 -16.10 -7.02 1.09
CA ALA A 114 -15.46 -5.72 1.19
C ALA A 114 -14.03 -5.80 0.63
N ILE A 115 -13.70 -4.88 -0.28
CA ILE A 115 -12.36 -4.77 -0.88
C ILE A 115 -11.44 -3.95 0.02
N ALA A 116 -12.00 -2.94 0.69
CA ALA A 116 -11.27 -1.95 1.46
C ALA A 116 -11.93 -1.68 2.82
N PRO A 117 -11.23 -1.08 3.80
CA PRO A 117 -11.84 -0.58 5.01
C PRO A 117 -13.00 0.37 4.70
N PRO A 118 -14.09 0.36 5.48
CA PRO A 118 -15.12 1.37 5.32
C PRO A 118 -14.58 2.76 5.67
N LEU A 119 -14.93 3.76 4.89
CA LEU A 119 -14.73 5.17 5.24
C LEU A 119 -15.75 5.54 6.33
N LEU A 120 -15.27 5.83 7.54
CA LEU A 120 -16.14 6.19 8.67
C LEU A 120 -16.44 7.68 8.70
N ALA A 121 -15.43 8.51 8.40
CA ALA A 121 -15.56 9.96 8.30
C ALA A 121 -14.46 10.52 7.37
N HIS A 122 -14.77 11.66 6.76
CA HIS A 122 -13.83 12.46 5.98
C HIS A 122 -14.09 13.93 6.34
N HIS A 123 -13.04 14.62 6.78
CA HIS A 123 -13.12 16.04 7.17
C HIS A 123 -12.02 16.82 6.47
N CYS A 124 -12.38 18.04 6.09
CA CYS A 124 -11.46 19.05 5.59
C CYS A 124 -11.63 20.29 6.47
N VAL A 125 -10.58 20.73 7.13
CA VAL A 125 -10.58 21.87 8.03
C VAL A 125 -9.37 22.74 7.80
N ASP A 126 -9.55 24.06 7.88
CA ASP A 126 -8.44 25.01 7.84
C ASP A 126 -7.92 25.21 9.26
N VAL A 127 -6.62 25.04 9.43
CA VAL A 127 -5.92 25.17 10.70
C VAL A 127 -4.86 26.28 10.60
N GLN A 128 -4.69 27.05 11.67
CA GLN A 128 -3.68 28.08 11.71
C GLN A 128 -2.40 27.55 12.37
N ILE A 129 -1.31 27.57 11.63
CA ILE A 129 0.02 27.12 12.08
C ILE A 129 1.01 28.24 11.82
N LEU A 130 1.63 28.80 12.88
CA LEU A 130 2.65 29.86 12.78
C LEU A 130 2.21 31.02 11.84
N GLU A 131 1.00 31.55 12.07
CA GLU A 131 0.40 32.63 11.29
C GLU A 131 0.05 32.30 9.82
N GLN A 132 0.27 31.05 9.38
CA GLN A 132 -0.14 30.56 8.07
C GLN A 132 -1.40 29.69 8.18
N LEU A 133 -2.35 29.94 7.29
CA LEU A 133 -3.51 29.09 7.13
C LEU A 133 -3.09 27.83 6.35
N GLN A 134 -3.35 26.64 6.91
CA GLN A 134 -3.05 25.36 6.29
C GLN A 134 -4.31 24.51 6.20
N HIS A 135 -4.37 23.66 5.20
CA HIS A 135 -5.49 22.78 4.94
C HIS A 135 -5.20 21.39 5.49
N LEU A 136 -6.01 20.94 6.46
CA LEU A 136 -5.92 19.62 7.09
C LEU A 136 -7.05 18.73 6.57
N VAL A 137 -6.67 17.68 5.86
CA VAL A 137 -7.58 16.61 5.41
C VAL A 137 -7.43 15.42 6.36
N ILE A 138 -8.56 14.87 6.81
CA ILE A 138 -8.65 13.76 7.76
C ILE A 138 -9.51 12.67 7.17
N VAL A 139 -8.99 11.45 7.08
CA VAL A 139 -9.70 10.24 6.67
C VAL A 139 -9.70 9.24 7.82
N VAL A 140 -10.90 8.81 8.23
CA VAL A 140 -11.12 7.94 9.39
C VAL A 140 -11.60 6.57 8.91
N MET A 141 -10.94 5.52 9.37
CA MET A 141 -11.31 4.11 9.13
C MET A 141 -11.17 3.28 10.41
N PRO A 142 -11.78 2.09 10.48
CA PRO A 142 -11.60 1.20 11.63
C PRO A 142 -10.12 0.88 11.85
N TYR A 143 -9.71 0.75 13.09
CA TYR A 143 -8.41 0.22 13.45
C TYR A 143 -8.43 -1.32 13.33
N TYR A 144 -7.41 -1.89 12.69
CA TYR A 144 -7.19 -3.33 12.56
C TYR A 144 -5.98 -3.73 13.39
N PRO A 145 -6.16 -4.35 14.58
CA PRO A 145 -5.07 -4.63 15.52
C PRO A 145 -4.06 -5.64 14.96
N ASN A 146 -4.49 -6.55 14.09
CA ASN A 146 -3.60 -7.52 13.44
C ASN A 146 -2.64 -6.88 12.42
N GLY A 147 -2.82 -5.59 12.13
CA GLY A 147 -1.97 -4.82 11.24
C GLY A 147 -2.11 -5.24 9.78
N SER A 148 -1.00 -5.21 9.05
CA SER A 148 -0.93 -5.58 7.63
C SER A 148 -0.28 -6.95 7.43
N LEU A 149 -0.43 -7.51 6.23
CA LEU A 149 0.25 -8.73 5.81
C LEU A 149 1.77 -8.63 5.99
N ALA A 150 2.36 -7.44 5.82
CA ALA A 150 3.79 -7.24 6.07
C ALA A 150 4.18 -7.57 7.52
N SER A 151 3.29 -7.37 8.49
CA SER A 151 3.55 -7.73 9.89
C SER A 151 3.66 -9.23 10.12
N GLN A 152 3.11 -10.05 9.25
CA GLN A 152 3.22 -11.52 9.27
C GLN A 152 4.45 -12.03 8.52
N LEU A 153 5.05 -11.19 7.66
CA LEU A 153 6.23 -11.52 6.87
C LEU A 153 7.54 -11.05 7.52
N THR A 154 7.50 -10.57 8.77
CA THR A 154 8.73 -10.33 9.55
C THR A 154 9.49 -11.64 9.75
N ALA A 155 10.81 -11.58 9.82
CA ALA A 155 11.67 -12.77 9.87
C ALA A 155 11.22 -13.81 10.91
N SER A 156 10.82 -13.37 12.11
CA SER A 156 10.36 -14.25 13.19
C SER A 156 9.00 -14.89 12.91
N LYS A 157 8.02 -14.10 12.43
CA LYS A 157 6.66 -14.61 12.16
C LYS A 157 6.60 -15.44 10.88
N HIS A 158 7.34 -15.05 9.83
CA HIS A 158 7.37 -15.81 8.57
C HIS A 158 7.84 -17.25 8.77
N LEU A 159 8.80 -17.48 9.67
CA LEU A 159 9.29 -18.83 10.00
C LEU A 159 8.24 -19.71 10.66
N SER A 160 7.24 -19.13 11.31
CA SER A 160 6.13 -19.84 11.94
C SER A 160 4.96 -20.13 11.00
N LEU A 161 4.93 -19.49 9.81
CA LEU A 161 3.87 -19.71 8.81
C LEU A 161 4.04 -21.07 8.13
N ILE A 162 3.03 -21.92 8.26
CA ILE A 162 2.97 -23.19 7.53
C ILE A 162 2.55 -22.98 6.06
N ALA A 163 2.80 -23.97 5.21
CA ALA A 163 2.54 -23.89 3.76
C ALA A 163 1.08 -23.53 3.43
N SER A 164 0.11 -24.10 4.15
CA SER A 164 -1.31 -23.82 3.95
C SER A 164 -1.68 -22.36 4.28
N GLN A 165 -1.08 -21.75 5.31
CA GLN A 165 -1.28 -20.34 5.64
C GLN A 165 -0.70 -19.42 4.56
N LYS A 166 0.50 -19.75 4.04
CA LYS A 166 1.12 -19.03 2.93
C LYS A 166 0.23 -19.08 1.67
N HIS A 167 -0.24 -20.30 1.32
CA HIS A 167 -1.18 -20.48 0.21
C HIS A 167 -2.45 -19.67 0.41
N HIS A 168 -3.03 -19.70 1.60
CA HIS A 168 -4.22 -18.91 1.94
C HIS A 168 -4.01 -17.41 1.75
N PHE A 169 -2.89 -16.84 2.22
CA PHE A 169 -2.57 -15.43 1.99
C PHE A 169 -2.45 -15.09 0.50
N ILE A 170 -1.80 -15.94 -0.28
CA ILE A 170 -1.68 -15.77 -1.73
C ILE A 170 -3.07 -15.80 -2.38
N MET A 171 -3.88 -16.80 -2.08
CA MET A 171 -5.23 -16.98 -2.63
C MET A 171 -6.14 -15.80 -2.29
N LYS A 172 -6.19 -15.39 -1.01
CA LYS A 172 -7.04 -14.27 -0.56
C LYS A 172 -6.56 -12.93 -1.15
N SER A 173 -5.25 -12.70 -1.25
CA SER A 173 -4.72 -11.51 -1.90
C SER A 173 -5.05 -11.48 -3.39
N ALA A 174 -4.97 -12.62 -4.09
CA ALA A 174 -5.37 -12.71 -5.49
C ALA A 174 -6.85 -12.41 -5.70
N HIS A 175 -7.74 -12.95 -4.85
CA HIS A 175 -9.17 -12.62 -4.86
C HIS A 175 -9.43 -11.14 -4.61
N LEU A 176 -8.74 -10.55 -3.65
CA LEU A 176 -8.90 -9.16 -3.29
C LEU A 176 -8.55 -8.22 -4.47
N ILE A 177 -7.43 -8.48 -5.14
CA ILE A 177 -7.00 -7.72 -6.33
C ILE A 177 -7.94 -7.98 -7.52
N ALA A 178 -8.40 -9.22 -7.72
CA ALA A 178 -9.38 -9.55 -8.75
C ALA A 178 -10.68 -8.74 -8.56
N ASN A 179 -11.19 -8.66 -7.34
CA ASN A 179 -12.40 -7.89 -7.01
C ASN A 179 -12.20 -6.39 -7.27
N LEU A 180 -11.02 -5.84 -6.95
CA LEU A 180 -10.68 -4.45 -7.26
C LEU A 180 -10.69 -4.20 -8.78
N HIS A 181 -10.06 -5.08 -9.55
CA HIS A 181 -10.05 -5.00 -11.02
C HIS A 181 -11.46 -5.13 -11.62
N GLN A 182 -12.30 -6.03 -11.08
CA GLN A 182 -13.70 -6.16 -11.49
C GLN A 182 -14.52 -4.90 -11.17
N ALA A 183 -14.20 -4.19 -10.09
CA ALA A 183 -14.77 -2.89 -9.76
C ALA A 183 -14.27 -1.73 -10.66
N GLY A 184 -13.36 -2.02 -11.61
CA GLY A 184 -12.86 -1.07 -12.60
C GLY A 184 -11.69 -0.20 -12.12
N TRP A 185 -10.96 -0.64 -11.08
CA TRP A 185 -9.85 0.10 -10.50
C TRP A 185 -8.53 -0.67 -10.59
N LEU A 186 -7.42 0.09 -10.73
CA LEU A 186 -6.04 -0.36 -10.53
C LEU A 186 -5.55 0.21 -9.20
N HIS A 187 -4.75 -0.57 -8.46
CA HIS A 187 -4.21 -0.13 -7.18
C HIS A 187 -2.91 0.67 -7.34
N ASN A 188 -2.01 0.20 -8.21
CA ASN A 188 -0.70 0.78 -8.54
C ASN A 188 0.35 0.75 -7.42
N ASP A 189 0.03 0.24 -6.24
CA ASP A 189 0.98 0.05 -5.13
C ASP A 189 0.67 -1.23 -4.33
N ILE A 190 0.46 -2.35 -5.04
CA ILE A 190 0.24 -3.67 -4.43
C ILE A 190 1.50 -4.11 -3.71
N LYS A 191 1.38 -4.32 -2.39
CA LYS A 191 2.45 -4.80 -1.50
C LYS A 191 1.86 -5.30 -0.18
N PRO A 192 2.59 -6.13 0.60
CA PRO A 192 2.08 -6.67 1.87
C PRO A 192 1.66 -5.61 2.89
N SER A 193 2.32 -4.45 2.93
CA SER A 193 1.97 -3.36 3.87
C SER A 193 0.65 -2.69 3.55
N ASN A 194 0.14 -2.82 2.32
CA ASN A 194 -1.12 -2.25 1.87
C ASN A 194 -2.27 -3.28 1.89
N ILE A 195 -2.06 -4.43 2.53
CA ILE A 195 -3.09 -5.44 2.77
C ILE A 195 -3.28 -5.59 4.28
N LEU A 196 -4.41 -5.13 4.80
CA LEU A 196 -4.78 -5.22 6.20
C LEU A 196 -5.41 -6.58 6.51
N ILE A 197 -5.20 -7.07 7.73
CA ILE A 197 -5.74 -8.33 8.22
C ILE A 197 -6.91 -8.03 9.16
N LYS A 198 -8.12 -8.36 8.71
CA LYS A 198 -9.35 -8.25 9.49
C LYS A 198 -9.67 -9.61 10.11
N GLY A 199 -9.62 -9.72 11.43
CA GLY A 199 -9.96 -10.92 12.19
C GLY A 199 -10.11 -10.59 13.68
N SER A 200 -10.65 -11.50 14.47
CA SER A 200 -10.58 -11.44 15.94
C SER A 200 -9.15 -11.70 16.39
N ASP A 201 -8.75 -11.10 17.52
CA ASP A 201 -7.42 -11.24 18.12
C ASP A 201 -7.12 -12.67 18.62
N ASP A 202 -8.13 -13.51 18.69
CA ASP A 202 -8.03 -14.89 19.16
C ASP A 202 -7.67 -15.82 18.01
N GLU A 203 -6.37 -16.12 17.96
CA GLU A 203 -5.73 -17.27 17.33
C GLU A 203 -6.26 -17.66 15.94
N TRP A 204 -5.42 -17.43 14.95
CA TRP A 204 -5.48 -18.23 13.72
C TRP A 204 -5.26 -19.68 14.11
N PRO A 205 -6.31 -20.53 14.10
CA PRO A 205 -6.16 -21.93 14.46
C PRO A 205 -5.21 -22.58 13.46
N ALA A 206 -4.11 -23.15 13.96
CA ALA A 206 -3.10 -23.81 13.14
C ALA A 206 -3.69 -24.94 12.25
N ASP A 207 -4.86 -25.48 12.60
CA ASP A 207 -5.43 -26.68 12.01
C ASP A 207 -6.82 -26.54 11.36
N THR A 208 -7.43 -25.34 11.33
CA THR A 208 -8.78 -25.24 10.75
C THR A 208 -8.77 -24.67 9.33
N MET A 209 -8.88 -25.57 8.36
CA MET A 209 -9.14 -25.32 6.95
C MET A 209 -10.60 -24.87 6.66
N SER A 210 -11.38 -24.47 7.66
CA SER A 210 -12.71 -23.95 7.41
C SER A 210 -12.62 -22.51 6.89
N ASN A 211 -13.09 -22.30 5.67
CA ASN A 211 -13.10 -20.99 4.98
C ASN A 211 -13.75 -19.85 5.79
N ASP A 212 -14.58 -20.17 6.79
CA ASP A 212 -15.35 -19.20 7.57
C ASP A 212 -14.58 -18.58 8.75
N LEU A 213 -13.50 -19.20 9.21
CA LEU A 213 -12.67 -18.71 10.32
C LEU A 213 -11.36 -18.05 9.88
N ALA A 214 -11.04 -18.13 8.59
CA ALA A 214 -9.82 -17.54 8.07
C ALA A 214 -9.91 -16.00 8.02
N PRO A 215 -8.82 -15.27 8.35
CA PRO A 215 -8.83 -13.81 8.36
C PRO A 215 -9.18 -13.25 6.98
N ARG A 216 -10.01 -12.21 6.99
CA ARG A 216 -10.34 -11.45 5.79
C ARG A 216 -9.22 -10.44 5.53
N LEU A 217 -8.89 -10.24 4.27
CA LEU A 217 -7.93 -9.24 3.84
C LEU A 217 -8.65 -8.03 3.24
N LEU A 218 -8.09 -6.84 3.44
CA LEU A 218 -8.59 -5.58 2.90
C LEU A 218 -7.45 -4.79 2.29
N LEU A 219 -7.66 -4.20 1.12
CA LEU A 219 -6.72 -3.26 0.51
C LEU A 219 -6.84 -1.88 1.18
N THR A 220 -5.71 -1.22 1.36
CA THR A 220 -5.60 0.15 1.90
C THR A 220 -4.59 0.95 1.10
N ASP A 221 -4.55 2.26 1.32
CA ASP A 221 -3.62 3.19 0.67
C ASP A 221 -3.89 3.33 -0.85
N PHE A 222 -5.04 3.92 -1.16
CA PHE A 222 -5.50 4.15 -2.54
C PHE A 222 -4.96 5.44 -3.17
N ALA A 223 -3.94 6.07 -2.58
CA ALA A 223 -3.39 7.35 -3.05
C ALA A 223 -2.93 7.32 -4.53
N LEU A 224 -2.48 6.16 -5.02
CA LEU A 224 -2.03 5.98 -6.41
C LEU A 224 -3.05 5.24 -7.29
N SER A 225 -4.20 4.90 -6.73
CA SER A 225 -5.21 4.12 -7.45
C SER A 225 -5.93 4.97 -8.49
N GLN A 226 -6.32 4.33 -9.59
CA GLN A 226 -7.00 5.03 -10.68
C GLN A 226 -7.97 4.12 -11.42
N ARG A 227 -8.93 4.73 -12.14
CA ARG A 227 -9.85 4.00 -13.02
C ARG A 227 -9.10 3.37 -14.19
N MET A 228 -9.45 2.14 -14.54
CA MET A 228 -8.87 1.44 -15.71
C MET A 228 -9.06 2.20 -17.02
N THR A 229 -10.14 2.98 -17.15
CA THR A 229 -10.43 3.79 -18.34
C THR A 229 -9.51 4.99 -18.54
N VAL A 230 -8.81 5.42 -17.49
CA VAL A 230 -7.92 6.60 -17.48
C VAL A 230 -6.44 6.19 -17.49
N ALA A 231 -6.18 4.90 -17.34
CA ALA A 231 -4.88 4.35 -16.96
C ALA A 231 -3.69 4.63 -17.88
N ASN A 232 -3.86 5.16 -19.08
CA ASN A 232 -2.78 5.25 -20.06
C ASN A 232 -2.33 6.67 -20.41
N SER A 233 -2.75 7.68 -19.67
CA SER A 233 -2.60 9.06 -20.16
C SER A 233 -1.34 9.80 -19.69
N GLN A 234 -0.61 9.32 -18.66
CA GLN A 234 0.63 10.02 -18.23
C GLN A 234 1.70 9.06 -17.68
N PRO A 235 2.97 9.19 -18.10
CA PRO A 235 4.08 8.48 -17.50
C PRO A 235 4.31 9.00 -16.07
N ASN A 236 4.01 8.18 -15.06
CA ASN A 236 4.28 8.50 -13.67
C ASN A 236 4.98 7.30 -13.01
N ILE A 237 6.22 7.48 -12.55
CA ILE A 237 7.01 6.46 -11.84
C ILE A 237 6.62 6.41 -10.33
N ALA A 238 5.40 6.78 -9.98
CA ALA A 238 4.93 6.66 -8.60
C ALA A 238 4.69 5.20 -8.22
N GLY A 239 4.94 4.86 -6.96
CA GLY A 239 4.79 3.53 -6.38
C GLY A 239 6.01 3.12 -5.55
N THR A 240 5.94 1.95 -4.96
CA THR A 240 7.04 1.40 -4.15
C THR A 240 8.07 0.73 -5.05
N PRO A 241 9.32 1.23 -5.13
CA PRO A 241 10.33 0.74 -6.08
C PRO A 241 10.51 -0.77 -6.10
N ALA A 242 10.44 -1.43 -4.94
CA ALA A 242 10.63 -2.86 -4.81
C ALA A 242 9.53 -3.74 -5.45
N TYR A 243 8.40 -3.15 -5.86
CA TYR A 243 7.25 -3.84 -6.47
C TYR A 243 6.91 -3.29 -7.85
N LEU A 244 7.63 -2.26 -8.32
CA LEU A 244 7.31 -1.54 -9.54
C LEU A 244 7.64 -2.37 -10.78
N ALA A 245 6.67 -2.53 -11.67
CA ALA A 245 6.81 -3.34 -12.89
C ALA A 245 7.78 -2.72 -13.91
N PRO A 246 8.44 -3.53 -14.78
CA PRO A 246 9.42 -3.06 -15.75
C PRO A 246 8.94 -1.91 -16.64
N GLU A 247 7.69 -1.97 -17.15
CA GLU A 247 7.12 -0.92 -18.00
C GLU A 247 6.99 0.41 -17.28
N ARG A 248 6.78 0.38 -15.94
CA ARG A 248 6.70 1.60 -15.13
C ARG A 248 8.07 2.31 -15.03
N TRP A 249 9.15 1.54 -14.94
CA TRP A 249 10.52 2.06 -15.02
C TRP A 249 10.87 2.63 -16.39
N GLN A 250 10.17 2.22 -17.43
CA GLN A 250 10.31 2.71 -18.80
C GLN A 250 9.43 3.93 -19.09
N GLY A 251 8.72 4.46 -18.08
CA GLY A 251 7.83 5.61 -18.24
C GLY A 251 6.52 5.28 -18.96
N GLN A 252 6.14 4.00 -19.01
CA GLN A 252 4.86 3.59 -19.61
C GLN A 252 3.73 3.71 -18.57
N GLY A 253 2.49 3.74 -19.04
CA GLY A 253 1.31 3.82 -18.22
C GLY A 253 1.10 2.59 -17.31
N VAL A 254 0.15 2.69 -16.41
CA VAL A 254 -0.24 1.58 -15.52
C VAL A 254 -1.29 0.71 -16.17
N THR A 255 -1.21 -0.59 -15.92
CA THR A 255 -2.13 -1.59 -16.46
C THR A 255 -2.48 -2.64 -15.40
N VAL A 256 -3.47 -3.48 -15.69
CA VAL A 256 -3.75 -4.69 -14.88
C VAL A 256 -2.49 -5.54 -14.72
N GLN A 257 -1.65 -5.59 -15.75
CA GLN A 257 -0.41 -6.36 -15.75
C GLN A 257 0.64 -5.78 -14.82
N SER A 258 0.61 -4.47 -14.53
CA SER A 258 1.47 -3.84 -13.53
C SER A 258 1.11 -4.29 -12.11
N ASP A 259 -0.19 -4.33 -11.76
CA ASP A 259 -0.65 -4.87 -10.47
C ASP A 259 -0.37 -6.39 -10.36
N ILE A 260 -0.50 -7.14 -11.47
CA ILE A 260 -0.17 -8.57 -11.52
C ILE A 260 1.33 -8.79 -11.26
N TYR A 261 2.20 -7.95 -11.79
CA TYR A 261 3.63 -8.02 -11.52
C TYR A 261 3.94 -7.77 -10.03
N ALA A 262 3.37 -6.72 -9.46
CA ALA A 262 3.51 -6.42 -8.04
C ALA A 262 2.98 -7.56 -7.15
N PHE A 263 1.85 -8.19 -7.52
CA PHE A 263 1.35 -9.40 -6.88
C PHE A 263 2.35 -10.57 -7.00
N GLY A 264 3.00 -10.76 -8.14
CA GLY A 264 4.05 -11.78 -8.33
C GLY A 264 5.23 -11.58 -7.39
N ILE A 265 5.70 -10.33 -7.19
CA ILE A 265 6.73 -10.00 -6.19
C ILE A 265 6.25 -10.39 -4.78
N MET A 266 5.01 -9.99 -4.43
CA MET A 266 4.41 -10.30 -3.13
C MET A 266 4.23 -11.81 -2.91
N MET A 267 3.88 -12.56 -3.95
CA MET A 267 3.76 -14.03 -3.89
C MET A 267 5.09 -14.68 -3.51
N VAL A 268 6.20 -14.27 -4.14
CA VAL A 268 7.55 -14.74 -3.78
C VAL A 268 7.87 -14.37 -2.33
N GLU A 269 7.56 -13.15 -1.90
CA GLU A 269 7.81 -12.69 -0.54
C GLU A 269 7.01 -13.48 0.50
N ILE A 270 5.74 -13.80 0.24
CA ILE A 270 4.92 -14.66 1.10
C ILE A 270 5.51 -16.07 1.22
N LEU A 271 5.95 -16.65 0.11
CA LEU A 271 6.52 -18.01 0.09
C LEU A 271 7.86 -18.08 0.82
N THR A 272 8.76 -17.14 0.54
CA THR A 272 10.17 -17.25 0.92
C THR A 272 10.59 -16.34 2.08
N GLY A 273 9.75 -15.37 2.49
CA GLY A 273 10.09 -14.33 3.46
C GLY A 273 11.01 -13.24 2.90
N LYS A 274 11.31 -13.28 1.59
CA LYS A 274 12.21 -12.31 0.94
C LYS A 274 11.67 -11.92 -0.43
N ARG A 275 11.86 -10.65 -0.79
CA ARG A 275 11.54 -10.19 -2.14
C ARG A 275 12.54 -10.76 -3.15
N PRO A 276 12.10 -11.06 -4.39
CA PRO A 276 12.95 -11.64 -5.42
C PRO A 276 14.10 -10.72 -5.87
N PHE A 277 13.89 -9.42 -5.76
CA PHE A 277 14.86 -8.40 -6.14
C PHE A 277 15.23 -7.55 -4.93
N GLN A 278 16.51 -7.19 -4.84
CA GLN A 278 17.05 -6.41 -3.73
C GLN A 278 18.07 -5.40 -4.25
N VAL A 279 18.13 -4.24 -3.62
CA VAL A 279 19.10 -3.19 -3.90
C VAL A 279 19.86 -2.88 -2.61
N SER A 280 21.19 -2.77 -2.70
CA SER A 280 22.02 -2.40 -1.56
C SER A 280 21.64 -1.01 -1.02
N ALA A 281 21.69 -0.87 0.30
CA ALA A 281 21.51 0.42 0.96
C ALA A 281 22.55 1.47 0.50
N ASP A 282 23.75 1.02 0.13
CA ASP A 282 24.90 1.84 -0.28
C ASP A 282 24.85 2.22 -1.78
N SER A 283 23.83 1.83 -2.52
CA SER A 283 23.71 2.19 -3.94
C SER A 283 23.56 3.71 -4.10
N HIS A 284 24.47 4.32 -4.87
CA HIS A 284 24.47 5.76 -5.14
C HIS A 284 23.21 6.23 -5.87
N ASP A 285 22.72 5.42 -6.81
CA ASP A 285 21.48 5.68 -7.56
C ASP A 285 20.52 4.50 -7.34
N LYS A 286 19.73 4.63 -6.28
CA LYS A 286 18.74 3.59 -5.91
C LYS A 286 17.67 3.39 -6.97
N SER A 287 17.26 4.46 -7.66
CA SER A 287 16.24 4.40 -8.71
C SER A 287 16.72 3.56 -9.89
N LYS A 288 17.91 3.87 -10.40
CA LYS A 288 18.56 3.10 -11.47
C LYS A 288 18.82 1.65 -11.08
N ALA A 289 19.28 1.43 -9.84
CA ALA A 289 19.53 0.07 -9.34
C ALA A 289 18.24 -0.76 -9.30
N TRP A 290 17.11 -0.22 -8.84
CA TRP A 290 15.82 -0.89 -8.87
C TRP A 290 15.36 -1.14 -10.31
N ALA A 291 15.47 -0.16 -11.21
CA ALA A 291 15.13 -0.32 -12.62
C ALA A 291 15.90 -1.49 -13.26
N MET A 292 17.21 -1.60 -12.98
CA MET A 292 18.04 -2.72 -13.47
C MET A 292 17.57 -4.06 -12.90
N GLN A 293 17.24 -4.14 -11.61
CA GLN A 293 16.73 -5.36 -10.98
C GLN A 293 15.44 -5.83 -11.66
N HIS A 294 14.46 -4.95 -11.78
CA HIS A 294 13.15 -5.31 -12.33
C HIS A 294 13.17 -5.57 -13.84
N CYS A 295 13.96 -4.81 -14.62
CA CYS A 295 13.99 -4.94 -16.08
C CYS A 295 14.90 -6.06 -16.58
N GLN A 296 16.02 -6.33 -15.90
CA GLN A 296 17.10 -7.17 -16.46
C GLN A 296 17.37 -8.45 -15.67
N GLN A 297 17.21 -8.45 -14.34
CA GLN A 297 17.52 -9.63 -13.54
C GLN A 297 16.57 -10.78 -13.85
N PRO A 298 17.09 -12.02 -13.94
CA PRO A 298 16.24 -13.19 -14.14
C PRO A 298 15.24 -13.37 -12.99
N ILE A 299 14.12 -14.01 -13.28
CA ILE A 299 13.14 -14.41 -12.27
C ILE A 299 13.79 -15.49 -11.41
N PRO A 300 13.68 -15.41 -10.06
CA PRO A 300 14.32 -16.37 -9.18
C PRO A 300 13.69 -17.76 -9.31
N THR A 301 14.51 -18.78 -9.21
CA THR A 301 14.04 -20.16 -9.05
C THR A 301 13.67 -20.38 -7.59
N LEU A 302 12.45 -20.83 -7.35
CA LEU A 302 11.96 -21.21 -6.03
C LEU A 302 12.61 -22.49 -5.55
N SER A 303 12.70 -22.68 -4.23
CA SER A 303 13.14 -23.96 -3.63
C SER A 303 12.20 -25.10 -4.05
N SER A 304 12.67 -26.36 -3.88
CA SER A 304 11.87 -27.56 -4.17
C SER A 304 10.53 -27.58 -3.44
N GLU A 305 10.49 -27.03 -2.22
CA GLU A 305 9.26 -26.90 -1.40
C GLU A 305 8.17 -26.09 -2.11
N TYR A 306 8.56 -25.02 -2.84
CA TYR A 306 7.62 -24.11 -3.51
C TYR A 306 7.66 -24.22 -5.05
N SER A 307 8.31 -25.26 -5.58
CA SER A 307 8.50 -25.44 -7.02
C SER A 307 7.18 -25.49 -7.81
N HIS A 308 6.09 -25.97 -7.18
CA HIS A 308 4.76 -26.00 -7.77
C HIS A 308 4.17 -24.60 -8.04
N TYR A 309 4.71 -23.53 -7.42
CA TYR A 309 4.34 -22.14 -7.75
C TYR A 309 5.19 -21.53 -8.88
N GLN A 310 6.30 -22.20 -9.32
CA GLN A 310 7.26 -21.60 -10.23
C GLN A 310 6.62 -21.09 -11.53
N TYR A 311 5.75 -21.88 -12.15
CA TYR A 311 5.04 -21.48 -13.36
C TYR A 311 4.27 -20.16 -13.18
N MET A 312 3.58 -20.01 -12.06
CA MET A 312 2.81 -18.79 -11.78
C MET A 312 3.73 -17.59 -11.53
N VAL A 313 4.83 -17.80 -10.79
CA VAL A 313 5.86 -16.77 -10.55
C VAL A 313 6.48 -16.32 -11.87
N ASP A 314 6.90 -17.25 -12.72
CA ASP A 314 7.51 -16.94 -14.02
C ASP A 314 6.57 -16.11 -14.90
N LYS A 315 5.29 -16.49 -14.92
CA LYS A 315 4.29 -15.82 -15.71
C LYS A 315 3.89 -14.45 -15.14
N ALA A 316 3.73 -14.33 -13.82
CA ALA A 316 3.40 -13.04 -13.20
C ALA A 316 4.57 -12.04 -13.30
N LEU A 317 5.81 -12.51 -13.18
CA LEU A 317 7.03 -11.69 -13.21
C LEU A 317 7.66 -11.56 -14.60
N ALA A 318 7.01 -12.05 -15.66
CA ALA A 318 7.49 -11.90 -17.02
C ALA A 318 7.81 -10.41 -17.31
N LYS A 319 8.99 -10.14 -17.89
CA LYS A 319 9.47 -8.76 -18.11
C LYS A 319 8.59 -8.00 -19.09
N ARG A 320 8.04 -8.68 -20.10
CA ARG A 320 7.09 -8.13 -21.05
C ARG A 320 5.67 -8.36 -20.57
N GLU A 321 4.85 -7.30 -20.51
CA GLU A 321 3.49 -7.36 -19.96
C GLU A 321 2.56 -8.28 -20.76
N GLU A 322 2.74 -8.41 -22.08
CA GLU A 322 1.93 -9.31 -22.93
C GLU A 322 2.17 -10.81 -22.63
N ARG A 323 3.28 -11.15 -21.94
CA ARG A 323 3.60 -12.50 -21.50
C ARG A 323 3.06 -12.82 -20.12
N ARG A 324 2.55 -11.82 -19.39
CA ARG A 324 1.96 -12.00 -18.05
C ARG A 324 0.54 -12.55 -18.16
N TYR A 325 -0.01 -12.90 -17.02
CA TYR A 325 -1.45 -13.08 -16.90
C TYR A 325 -2.17 -11.80 -17.35
N GLN A 326 -3.26 -11.96 -18.11
CA GLN A 326 -4.04 -10.81 -18.58
C GLN A 326 -5.12 -10.38 -17.60
N LYS A 327 -5.46 -11.23 -16.61
CA LYS A 327 -6.44 -10.99 -15.55
C LYS A 327 -6.08 -11.81 -14.32
N MET A 328 -6.40 -11.30 -13.14
CA MET A 328 -6.22 -12.02 -11.87
C MET A 328 -7.02 -13.32 -11.81
N ASP A 329 -8.17 -13.41 -12.48
CA ASP A 329 -8.99 -14.63 -12.53
C ASP A 329 -8.23 -15.85 -13.06
N LYS A 330 -7.27 -15.64 -13.98
CA LYS A 330 -6.43 -16.74 -14.50
C LYS A 330 -5.44 -17.25 -13.44
N ILE A 331 -4.91 -16.35 -12.61
CA ILE A 331 -4.07 -16.73 -11.46
C ILE A 331 -4.89 -17.54 -10.46
N LEU A 332 -6.13 -17.12 -10.19
CA LEU A 332 -7.03 -17.83 -9.28
C LEU A 332 -7.36 -19.26 -9.75
N ILE A 333 -7.48 -19.46 -11.06
CA ILE A 333 -7.67 -20.80 -11.63
C ILE A 333 -6.44 -21.67 -11.36
N ASP A 334 -5.24 -21.15 -11.65
CA ASP A 334 -3.99 -21.89 -11.47
C ASP A 334 -3.74 -22.19 -9.98
N LEU A 335 -4.04 -21.25 -9.06
CA LEU A 335 -3.94 -21.47 -7.62
C LEU A 335 -4.88 -22.57 -7.12
N LYS A 336 -6.13 -22.61 -7.60
CA LYS A 336 -7.10 -23.67 -7.24
C LYS A 336 -6.66 -25.05 -7.73
N LEU A 337 -5.93 -25.14 -8.84
CA LEU A 337 -5.40 -26.41 -9.31
C LEU A 337 -4.34 -26.97 -8.35
N LEU A 338 -3.58 -26.11 -7.67
CA LEU A 338 -2.59 -26.52 -6.65
C LEU A 338 -3.24 -27.07 -5.37
N GLU A 339 -4.45 -26.63 -5.00
CA GLU A 339 -5.17 -27.17 -3.85
C GLU A 339 -5.61 -28.64 -4.06
N ASN A 340 -5.74 -29.05 -5.33
CA ASN A 340 -6.23 -30.39 -5.70
C ASN A 340 -5.08 -31.35 -6.11
N SER A 341 -3.83 -30.89 -6.04
CA SER A 341 -2.63 -31.69 -6.40
C SER A 341 -1.88 -32.15 -5.17
#